data_bb8005306b78e313908ecd3ae977ce60
#
_entry.id   bb8005306b78e313908ecd3ae977ce60
#
_cell.length_a   1.000
_cell.length_b   1.000
_cell.length_c   1.000
_cell.angle_alpha   90.00
_cell.angle_beta   90.00
_cell.angle_gamma   90.00
#
_symmetry.space_group_name_H-M   'P 1'
#
loop_
_entity.id
_entity.type
_entity.pdbx_description
1 polymer ?
#
loop_
_entity_poly.entity_id
_entity_poly.type
_entity_poly.pdbx_seq_one_letter_code
_entity_poly.pdbx_strand_id
1 'polypeptide(L)'
;MKSLKIASVLSILLLSLTVLQAKTTVTHLRCEWLENPIGLDAPHPRLSWRVETSRPGYLQAAYEIVVGANRAEIEAGKGSHWVTGTVAGTTIPLVYEGHPLAPFTRYYWKVRVRSADDSRWSEWSPIAYFETGMMELTNWRGTWIHDSPDYHIKPAPYFRKEFASSKEIVSARA
;
A
#
# COMPACT_ATOMS: atom_id res chain seq x y z
N MET A 1 -50.70 -31.12 19.88
CA MET A 1 -50.19 -30.91 18.48
C MET A 1 -50.09 -29.43 18.08
N LYS A 2 -50.88 -28.48 18.62
CA LYS A 2 -50.77 -27.04 18.27
C LYS A 2 -49.56 -26.35 18.89
N SER A 3 -49.14 -26.71 20.11
CA SER A 3 -47.97 -26.13 20.79
C SER A 3 -46.63 -26.49 20.16
N LEU A 4 -46.50 -27.68 19.55
CA LEU A 4 -45.26 -28.12 18.88
C LEU A 4 -45.00 -27.36 17.58
N LYS A 5 -46.04 -26.97 16.85
CA LYS A 5 -45.94 -26.18 15.60
C LYS A 5 -45.54 -24.73 15.88
N ILE A 6 -45.96 -24.13 16.97
CA ILE A 6 -45.57 -22.76 17.36
C ILE A 6 -44.13 -22.72 17.80
N ALA A 7 -43.63 -23.70 18.55
CA ALA A 7 -42.24 -23.81 18.92
C ALA A 7 -41.29 -23.96 17.70
N SER A 8 -41.67 -24.74 16.69
CA SER A 8 -40.88 -24.87 15.43
C SER A 8 -40.84 -23.58 14.62
N VAL A 9 -41.93 -22.83 14.53
CA VAL A 9 -41.96 -21.55 13.79
C VAL A 9 -41.14 -20.50 14.52
N LEU A 10 -41.14 -20.47 15.85
CA LEU A 10 -40.32 -19.56 16.65
C LEU A 10 -38.84 -19.88 16.55
N SER A 11 -38.42 -21.17 16.47
CA SER A 11 -37.05 -21.59 16.24
C SER A 11 -36.55 -21.19 14.85
N ILE A 12 -37.37 -21.27 13.81
CA ILE A 12 -37.00 -20.88 12.44
C ILE A 12 -36.84 -19.34 12.34
N LEU A 13 -37.68 -18.59 13.07
CA LEU A 13 -37.59 -17.12 13.09
C LEU A 13 -36.33 -16.62 13.82
N LEU A 14 -35.86 -17.36 14.84
CA LEU A 14 -34.62 -17.03 15.55
C LEU A 14 -33.33 -17.34 14.74
N LEU A 15 -33.39 -18.30 13.81
CA LEU A 15 -32.24 -18.65 12.97
C LEU A 15 -32.01 -17.66 11.81
N SER A 16 -32.96 -16.79 11.50
CA SER A 16 -32.86 -15.85 10.37
C SER A 16 -32.34 -14.46 10.72
N LEU A 17 -31.95 -14.19 11.97
CA LEU A 17 -31.20 -12.98 12.32
C LEU A 17 -29.72 -13.15 11.98
N THR A 18 -29.40 -13.33 10.71
CA THR A 18 -28.06 -13.00 10.22
C THR A 18 -27.90 -11.49 10.33
N VAL A 19 -27.26 -11.05 11.38
CA VAL A 19 -26.85 -9.65 11.51
C VAL A 19 -25.92 -9.36 10.31
N LEU A 20 -26.48 -8.68 9.32
CA LEU A 20 -25.69 -8.17 8.18
C LEU A 20 -24.71 -7.15 8.77
N GLN A 21 -23.53 -7.64 9.15
CA GLN A 21 -22.52 -6.80 9.76
C GLN A 21 -21.99 -5.86 8.70
N ALA A 22 -22.11 -4.56 8.92
CA ALA A 22 -21.58 -3.56 8.01
C ALA A 22 -20.06 -3.79 7.84
N LYS A 23 -19.65 -4.11 6.62
CA LYS A 23 -18.26 -4.35 6.28
C LYS A 23 -17.55 -3.01 6.10
N THR A 24 -16.43 -2.85 6.77
CA THR A 24 -15.53 -1.71 6.56
C THR A 24 -14.26 -2.22 5.88
N THR A 25 -13.91 -1.65 4.74
CA THR A 25 -12.73 -2.00 3.95
C THR A 25 -11.87 -0.79 3.71
N VAL A 26 -10.58 -1.01 3.59
CA VAL A 26 -9.61 0.05 3.26
C VAL A 26 -9.12 -0.18 1.83
N THR A 27 -9.23 0.84 1.02
CA THR A 27 -8.97 0.80 -0.42
C THR A 27 -8.15 2.00 -0.87
N HIS A 28 -7.80 2.07 -2.17
CA HIS A 28 -7.11 3.20 -2.78
C HIS A 28 -5.85 3.63 -2.00
N LEU A 29 -5.01 2.65 -1.68
CA LEU A 29 -3.74 2.91 -1.03
C LEU A 29 -2.81 3.67 -1.98
N ARG A 30 -2.35 4.83 -1.55
CA ARG A 30 -1.48 5.70 -2.35
C ARG A 30 -0.24 6.12 -1.57
N CYS A 31 0.86 6.24 -2.29
CA CYS A 31 2.10 6.83 -1.82
C CYS A 31 2.41 8.02 -2.73
N GLU A 32 2.63 9.21 -2.16
CA GLU A 32 2.80 10.46 -2.89
C GLU A 32 1.69 10.67 -3.95
N TRP A 33 0.43 10.38 -3.56
CA TRP A 33 -0.79 10.50 -4.38
C TRP A 33 -0.92 9.52 -5.54
N LEU A 34 0.05 8.62 -5.73
CA LEU A 34 0.09 7.62 -6.79
C LEU A 34 -0.17 6.21 -6.25
N GLU A 35 -0.75 5.36 -7.06
CA GLU A 35 -0.93 3.94 -6.76
C GLU A 35 0.30 3.16 -7.21
N ASN A 36 0.95 2.49 -6.25
CA ASN A 36 2.14 1.68 -6.49
C ASN A 36 3.25 2.40 -7.30
N PRO A 37 3.65 3.62 -6.91
CA PRO A 37 4.64 4.39 -7.66
C PRO A 37 6.02 3.74 -7.63
N ILE A 38 6.81 4.04 -8.65
CA ILE A 38 8.21 3.66 -8.76
C ILE A 38 9.06 4.91 -8.94
N GLY A 39 10.30 4.86 -8.45
CA GLY A 39 11.25 5.96 -8.62
C GLY A 39 11.00 7.15 -7.69
N LEU A 40 10.51 6.92 -6.47
CA LEU A 40 10.32 7.98 -5.49
C LEU A 40 11.65 8.35 -4.83
N ASP A 41 11.97 9.65 -4.80
CA ASP A 41 13.15 10.19 -4.12
C ASP A 41 12.81 10.89 -2.79
N ALA A 42 11.56 10.75 -2.32
CA ALA A 42 11.13 11.29 -1.03
C ALA A 42 11.62 10.40 0.13
N PRO A 43 12.45 10.91 1.07
CA PRO A 43 12.92 10.12 2.21
C PRO A 43 11.79 9.81 3.22
N HIS A 44 10.77 10.65 3.27
CA HIS A 44 9.59 10.52 4.10
C HIS A 44 8.32 10.63 3.26
N PRO A 45 8.00 9.61 2.44
CA PRO A 45 6.86 9.67 1.55
C PRO A 45 5.54 9.69 2.32
N ARG A 46 4.53 10.32 1.74
CA ARG A 46 3.19 10.42 2.31
C ARG A 46 2.34 9.25 1.88
N LEU A 47 1.75 8.57 2.83
CA LEU A 47 0.83 7.45 2.64
C LEU A 47 -0.61 7.91 2.82
N SER A 48 -1.51 7.44 1.98
CA SER A 48 -2.93 7.74 2.08
C SER A 48 -3.78 6.55 1.65
N TRP A 49 -5.04 6.52 2.11
CA TRP A 49 -6.01 5.48 1.80
C TRP A 49 -7.43 6.02 1.84
N ARG A 50 -8.38 5.22 1.39
CA ARG A 50 -9.81 5.47 1.55
C ARG A 50 -10.44 4.38 2.40
N VAL A 51 -11.47 4.76 3.16
CA VAL A 51 -12.31 3.82 3.90
C VAL A 51 -13.64 3.71 3.19
N GLU A 52 -14.03 2.51 2.83
CA GLU A 52 -15.33 2.18 2.25
C GLU A 52 -16.12 1.37 3.26
N THR A 53 -17.32 1.82 3.56
CA THR A 53 -18.17 1.16 4.54
C THR A 53 -19.64 1.42 4.24
N SER A 54 -20.48 0.43 4.53
CA SER A 54 -21.95 0.58 4.53
C SER A 54 -22.49 1.12 5.85
N ARG A 55 -21.63 1.45 6.81
CA ARG A 55 -22.01 1.94 8.14
C ARG A 55 -22.28 3.45 8.09
N PRO A 56 -23.52 3.90 8.36
CA PRO A 56 -23.81 5.32 8.43
C PRO A 56 -23.01 6.00 9.54
N GLY A 57 -22.51 7.22 9.27
CA GLY A 57 -21.79 8.00 10.28
C GLY A 57 -20.44 7.45 10.71
N TYR A 58 -19.83 6.55 9.91
CA TYR A 58 -18.49 6.02 10.21
C TYR A 58 -17.47 7.14 10.32
N LEU A 59 -16.75 7.17 11.44
CA LEU A 59 -15.61 8.03 11.67
C LEU A 59 -14.41 7.17 12.04
N GLN A 60 -13.33 7.27 11.26
CA GLN A 60 -12.06 6.66 11.63
C GLN A 60 -11.54 7.31 12.91
N ALA A 61 -11.17 6.51 13.89
CA ALA A 61 -10.58 6.98 15.14
C ALA A 61 -9.15 6.51 15.37
N ALA A 62 -8.77 5.41 14.71
CA ALA A 62 -7.42 4.88 14.80
C ALA A 62 -7.05 4.13 13.53
N TYR A 63 -5.74 3.98 13.33
CA TYR A 63 -5.17 3.17 12.26
C TYR A 63 -3.92 2.42 12.75
N GLU A 64 -3.55 1.39 12.02
CA GLU A 64 -2.26 0.69 12.14
C GLU A 64 -1.69 0.46 10.75
N ILE A 65 -0.40 0.70 10.58
CA ILE A 65 0.33 0.49 9.34
C ILE A 65 1.53 -0.41 9.59
N VAL A 66 1.81 -1.26 8.63
CA VAL A 66 3.04 -2.03 8.56
C VAL A 66 3.72 -1.79 7.20
N VAL A 67 5.04 -1.55 7.21
CA VAL A 67 5.86 -1.31 6.03
C VAL A 67 7.11 -2.19 6.10
N GLY A 68 7.53 -2.78 4.99
CA GLY A 68 8.75 -3.56 4.91
C GLY A 68 9.16 -3.91 3.49
N ALA A 69 10.39 -4.33 3.31
CA ALA A 69 10.93 -4.71 2.00
C ALA A 69 10.54 -6.14 1.56
N ASN A 70 10.04 -6.96 2.47
CA ASN A 70 9.64 -8.33 2.19
C ASN A 70 8.11 -8.46 2.19
N ARG A 71 7.55 -8.82 1.03
CA ARG A 71 6.11 -8.98 0.87
C ARG A 71 5.52 -10.04 1.81
N ALA A 72 6.19 -11.17 1.99
CA ALA A 72 5.69 -12.25 2.84
C ALA A 72 5.61 -11.84 4.33
N GLU A 73 6.54 -10.99 4.79
CA GLU A 73 6.46 -10.42 6.14
C GLU A 73 5.24 -9.51 6.29
N ILE A 74 4.96 -8.68 5.28
CA ILE A 74 3.77 -7.83 5.29
C ILE A 74 2.50 -8.66 5.25
N GLU A 75 2.44 -9.73 4.47
CA GLU A 75 1.31 -10.68 4.48
C GLU A 75 1.07 -11.23 5.89
N ALA A 76 2.12 -11.58 6.60
CA ALA A 76 2.06 -12.05 7.98
C ALA A 76 1.79 -10.93 9.03
N GLY A 77 1.59 -9.68 8.60
CA GLY A 77 1.36 -8.55 9.52
C GLY A 77 2.60 -8.02 10.22
N LYS A 78 3.79 -8.38 9.72
CA LYS A 78 5.08 -7.95 10.27
C LYS A 78 5.68 -6.88 9.37
N GLY A 79 6.12 -5.76 9.95
CA GLY A 79 6.80 -4.69 9.22
C GLY A 79 8.26 -4.59 9.68
N SER A 80 9.22 -4.83 8.77
CA SER A 80 10.64 -4.72 9.09
C SER A 80 11.17 -3.29 9.09
N HIS A 81 10.43 -2.36 8.47
CA HIS A 81 10.84 -0.95 8.35
C HIS A 81 9.98 -0.02 9.18
N TRP A 82 8.70 -0.29 9.30
CA TRP A 82 7.81 0.52 10.11
C TRP A 82 6.60 -0.27 10.59
N VAL A 83 6.35 -0.20 11.87
CA VAL A 83 5.13 -0.69 12.50
C VAL A 83 4.65 0.42 13.42
N THR A 84 3.56 1.06 13.07
CA THR A 84 3.06 2.18 13.88
C THR A 84 2.47 1.74 15.22
N GLY A 85 2.07 0.46 15.35
CA GLY A 85 1.11 0.10 16.38
C GLY A 85 -0.20 0.87 16.19
N THR A 86 -1.01 0.91 17.23
CA THR A 86 -2.26 1.66 17.24
C THR A 86 -1.99 3.15 17.37
N VAL A 87 -2.28 3.91 16.32
CA VAL A 87 -2.23 5.37 16.33
C VAL A 87 -3.65 5.92 16.37
N ALA A 88 -3.95 6.73 17.39
CA ALA A 88 -5.22 7.45 17.45
C ALA A 88 -5.20 8.64 16.48
N GLY A 89 -6.24 8.79 15.68
CA GLY A 89 -6.39 9.92 14.78
C GLY A 89 -6.99 9.60 13.42
N THR A 90 -7.23 10.67 12.70
CA THR A 90 -7.84 10.67 11.36
C THR A 90 -6.88 11.28 10.31
N THR A 91 -5.64 11.58 10.69
CA THR A 91 -4.70 12.30 9.83
C THR A 91 -4.36 11.49 8.57
N ILE A 92 -4.76 12.02 7.44
CA ILE A 92 -4.43 11.53 6.09
C ILE A 92 -4.14 12.76 5.22
N PRO A 93 -3.01 12.83 4.53
CA PRO A 93 -1.97 11.81 4.39
C PRO A 93 -1.07 11.69 5.63
N LEU A 94 -0.55 10.50 5.85
CA LEU A 94 0.41 10.20 6.91
C LEU A 94 1.82 10.22 6.36
N VAL A 95 2.71 10.94 7.01
CA VAL A 95 4.15 10.95 6.66
C VAL A 95 4.80 9.67 7.19
N TYR A 96 5.61 9.03 6.36
CA TYR A 96 6.41 7.87 6.76
C TYR A 96 7.50 8.29 7.77
N GLU A 97 7.52 7.63 8.90
CA GLU A 97 8.46 7.88 10.01
C GLU A 97 9.21 6.61 10.45
N GLY A 98 9.29 5.62 9.55
CA GLY A 98 10.01 4.37 9.80
C GLY A 98 11.53 4.51 9.63
N HIS A 99 12.20 3.36 9.55
CA HIS A 99 13.63 3.33 9.27
C HIS A 99 13.97 3.98 7.92
N PRO A 100 15.17 4.57 7.76
CA PRO A 100 15.59 5.18 6.50
C PRO A 100 15.38 4.24 5.31
N LEU A 101 14.85 4.80 4.22
CA LEU A 101 14.61 4.06 2.99
C LEU A 101 15.91 3.96 2.17
N ALA A 102 16.21 2.74 1.69
CA ALA A 102 17.34 2.50 0.81
C ALA A 102 16.99 2.89 -0.64
N PRO A 103 17.95 3.33 -1.46
CA PRO A 103 17.72 3.61 -2.88
C PRO A 103 17.38 2.34 -3.66
N PHE A 104 16.65 2.49 -4.77
CA PHE A 104 16.27 1.44 -5.72
C PHE A 104 15.60 0.22 -5.07
N THR A 105 14.84 0.45 -3.99
CA THR A 105 14.26 -0.60 -3.16
C THR A 105 12.75 -0.54 -3.18
N ARG A 106 12.09 -1.69 -3.32
CA ARG A 106 10.64 -1.81 -3.23
C ARG A 106 10.23 -2.09 -1.79
N TYR A 107 9.29 -1.30 -1.31
CA TYR A 107 8.65 -1.42 0.00
C TYR A 107 7.18 -1.77 -0.18
N TYR A 108 6.71 -2.73 0.59
CA TYR A 108 5.32 -3.16 0.64
C TYR A 108 4.69 -2.63 1.92
N TRP A 109 3.41 -2.34 1.87
CA TRP A 109 2.70 -1.85 3.03
C TRP A 109 1.21 -2.19 2.98
N LYS A 110 0.59 -2.22 4.14
CA LYS A 110 -0.86 -2.33 4.32
C LYS A 110 -1.29 -1.58 5.58
N VAL A 111 -2.57 -1.31 5.66
CA VAL A 111 -3.18 -0.52 6.73
C VAL A 111 -4.50 -1.17 7.15
N ARG A 112 -4.84 -1.03 8.42
CA ARG A 112 -6.19 -1.30 8.95
C ARG A 112 -6.65 -0.13 9.78
N VAL A 113 -7.96 0.02 9.91
CA VAL A 113 -8.58 1.15 10.61
C VAL A 113 -9.58 0.68 11.62
N ARG A 114 -9.87 1.54 12.59
CA ARG A 114 -10.89 1.33 13.61
C ARG A 114 -11.75 2.58 13.75
N SER A 115 -13.05 2.37 13.96
CA SER A 115 -14.00 3.43 14.22
C SER A 115 -13.96 3.88 15.69
N ALA A 116 -14.47 5.07 15.95
CA ALA A 116 -14.58 5.61 17.31
C ALA A 116 -15.57 4.84 18.19
N ASP A 117 -16.62 4.33 17.59
CA ASP A 117 -17.75 3.65 18.24
C ASP A 117 -17.66 2.11 18.22
N ASP A 118 -16.56 1.56 17.71
CA ASP A 118 -16.33 0.11 17.64
C ASP A 118 -14.88 -0.22 18.01
N SER A 119 -14.67 -1.12 18.95
CA SER A 119 -13.34 -1.60 19.34
C SER A 119 -12.69 -2.52 18.30
N ARG A 120 -13.47 -3.01 17.34
CA ARG A 120 -12.97 -3.95 16.32
C ARG A 120 -12.23 -3.23 15.22
N TRP A 121 -11.14 -3.84 14.78
CA TRP A 121 -10.41 -3.43 13.61
C TRP A 121 -11.11 -3.89 12.33
N SER A 122 -10.97 -3.11 11.27
CA SER A 122 -11.22 -3.61 9.92
C SER A 122 -10.28 -4.78 9.59
N GLU A 123 -10.60 -5.55 8.57
CA GLU A 123 -9.59 -6.37 7.92
C GLU A 123 -8.43 -5.48 7.43
N TRP A 124 -7.26 -6.09 7.28
CA TRP A 124 -6.15 -5.43 6.62
C TRP A 124 -6.50 -5.10 5.16
N SER A 125 -6.06 -3.96 4.69
CA SER A 125 -6.14 -3.61 3.28
C SER A 125 -5.40 -4.62 2.39
N PRO A 126 -5.66 -4.66 1.08
CA PRO A 126 -4.74 -5.22 0.12
C PRO A 126 -3.34 -4.64 0.30
N ILE A 127 -2.31 -5.42 -0.04
CA ILE A 127 -0.92 -4.94 0.02
C ILE A 127 -0.68 -4.02 -1.16
N ALA A 128 -0.22 -2.82 -0.88
CA ALA A 128 0.33 -1.88 -1.84
C ALA A 128 1.86 -1.85 -1.75
N TYR A 129 2.49 -1.20 -2.73
CA TYR A 129 3.93 -0.98 -2.69
C TYR A 129 4.28 0.44 -3.18
N PHE A 130 5.48 0.84 -2.88
CA PHE A 130 6.18 1.92 -3.55
C PHE A 130 7.64 1.50 -3.76
N GLU A 131 8.31 2.10 -4.72
CA GLU A 131 9.71 1.81 -5.01
C GLU A 131 10.49 3.11 -5.01
N THR A 132 11.55 3.15 -4.23
CA THR A 132 12.44 4.30 -4.18
C THR A 132 13.24 4.44 -5.47
N GLY A 133 13.54 5.67 -5.82
CA GLY A 133 14.45 5.99 -6.91
C GLY A 133 15.91 6.02 -6.44
N MET A 134 16.65 6.96 -6.96
CA MET A 134 18.06 7.14 -6.65
C MET A 134 18.30 7.72 -5.25
N MET A 135 17.34 8.42 -4.70
CA MET A 135 17.31 9.09 -3.38
C MET A 135 18.32 10.26 -3.28
N GLU A 136 19.55 10.06 -3.73
CA GLU A 136 20.62 11.06 -3.70
C GLU A 136 21.45 11.02 -4.98
N LEU A 137 21.95 12.17 -5.44
CA LEU A 137 22.80 12.27 -6.63
C LEU A 137 24.08 11.45 -6.52
N THR A 138 24.60 11.24 -5.33
CA THR A 138 25.78 10.41 -5.05
C THR A 138 25.57 8.94 -5.43
N ASN A 139 24.32 8.49 -5.55
CA ASN A 139 23.98 7.14 -6.02
C ASN A 139 23.99 7.01 -7.56
N TRP A 140 24.17 8.11 -8.29
CA TRP A 140 24.29 8.09 -9.72
C TRP A 140 25.62 7.48 -10.15
N ARG A 141 25.59 6.41 -10.93
CA ARG A 141 26.76 5.69 -11.46
C ARG A 141 26.89 5.79 -12.97
N GLY A 142 25.95 6.45 -13.62
CA GLY A 142 25.97 6.63 -15.07
C GLY A 142 26.87 7.76 -15.49
N THR A 143 27.30 7.72 -16.73
CA THR A 143 27.99 8.82 -17.41
C THR A 143 27.07 9.35 -18.51
N TRP A 144 27.01 10.66 -18.65
CA TRP A 144 26.33 11.28 -19.77
C TRP A 144 27.00 10.87 -21.08
N ILE A 145 26.21 10.45 -22.05
CA ILE A 145 26.65 10.11 -23.38
C ILE A 145 26.10 11.14 -24.37
N HIS A 146 26.89 11.53 -25.31
CA HIS A 146 26.52 12.40 -26.43
C HIS A 146 27.22 11.93 -27.71
N ASP A 147 26.66 12.29 -28.84
CA ASP A 147 27.35 12.10 -30.10
C ASP A 147 28.43 13.19 -30.29
N SER A 148 29.00 13.31 -31.47
CA SER A 148 30.06 14.32 -31.77
C SER A 148 29.63 15.74 -31.35
N PRO A 149 30.57 16.61 -30.90
CA PRO A 149 30.31 17.98 -30.44
C PRO A 149 29.92 18.97 -31.54
N ASP A 150 29.76 18.54 -32.78
CA ASP A 150 29.27 19.40 -33.84
C ASP A 150 27.80 19.72 -33.68
N TYR A 151 27.48 20.95 -33.34
CA TYR A 151 26.11 21.40 -33.03
C TYR A 151 25.30 21.87 -34.25
N HIS A 152 25.87 21.82 -35.43
CA HIS A 152 25.20 22.30 -36.64
C HIS A 152 24.39 21.18 -37.31
N ILE A 153 23.07 21.33 -37.31
CA ILE A 153 22.10 20.54 -38.09
C ILE A 153 22.24 19.02 -37.91
N LYS A 154 21.84 18.54 -36.73
CA LYS A 154 21.86 17.11 -36.47
C LYS A 154 20.45 16.55 -36.24
N PRO A 155 20.14 15.39 -36.84
CA PRO A 155 19.01 14.58 -36.35
C PRO A 155 19.28 14.11 -34.90
N ALA A 156 18.22 13.85 -34.15
CA ALA A 156 18.35 13.27 -32.80
C ALA A 156 19.17 11.96 -32.87
N PRO A 157 20.23 11.80 -32.06
CA PRO A 157 21.05 10.60 -32.08
C PRO A 157 20.33 9.39 -31.55
N TYR A 158 20.57 8.23 -32.13
CA TYR A 158 20.09 6.95 -31.60
C TYR A 158 21.23 6.23 -30.89
N PHE A 159 21.02 5.96 -29.60
CA PHE A 159 21.94 5.15 -28.81
C PHE A 159 21.34 3.74 -28.63
N ARG A 160 22.12 2.71 -28.98
CA ARG A 160 21.74 1.32 -28.83
C ARG A 160 22.84 0.54 -28.14
N LYS A 161 22.44 -0.23 -27.14
CA LYS A 161 23.31 -1.21 -26.50
C LYS A 161 22.61 -2.55 -26.43
N GLU A 162 23.23 -3.60 -26.92
CA GLU A 162 22.78 -4.98 -26.78
C GLU A 162 23.49 -5.63 -25.58
N PHE A 163 22.78 -6.47 -24.87
CA PHE A 163 23.34 -7.27 -23.79
C PHE A 163 22.68 -8.64 -23.78
N ALA A 164 23.42 -9.65 -23.31
CA ALA A 164 22.89 -10.99 -23.10
C ALA A 164 22.67 -11.24 -21.61
N SER A 165 21.57 -11.89 -21.27
CA SER A 165 21.31 -12.38 -19.91
C SER A 165 21.28 -13.89 -19.92
N SER A 166 22.07 -14.52 -19.06
CA SER A 166 22.05 -15.97 -18.84
C SER A 166 20.95 -16.41 -17.84
N LYS A 167 20.25 -15.44 -17.22
CA LYS A 167 19.18 -15.67 -16.26
C LYS A 167 17.86 -15.16 -16.81
N GLU A 168 16.77 -15.76 -16.37
CA GLU A 168 15.43 -15.26 -16.65
C GLU A 168 15.27 -13.82 -16.14
N ILE A 169 14.74 -12.95 -17.00
CA ILE A 169 14.48 -11.55 -16.64
C ILE A 169 13.10 -11.48 -16.00
N VAL A 170 13.04 -11.35 -14.69
CA VAL A 170 11.79 -11.23 -13.92
C VAL A 170 11.27 -9.78 -13.92
N SER A 171 12.17 -8.79 -14.03
CA SER A 171 11.81 -7.36 -14.08
C SER A 171 12.91 -6.57 -14.78
N ALA A 172 12.52 -5.57 -15.53
CA ALA A 172 13.45 -4.63 -16.17
C ALA A 172 12.95 -3.19 -15.97
N ARG A 173 13.89 -2.25 -15.90
CA ARG A 173 13.63 -0.81 -15.78
C ARG A 173 14.59 -0.06 -16.73
N ALA A 174 14.09 0.99 -17.31
CA ALA A 174 14.89 1.96 -18.08
C ALA A 174 14.57 3.37 -17.60
#